data_05f4cb581f3e3409e8ad9ae58c85063f
#
_entry.id   05f4cb581f3e3409e8ad9ae58c85063f
#
_cell.length_a   1.000
_cell.length_b   1.000
_cell.length_c   1.000
_cell.angle_alpha   90.00
_cell.angle_beta   90.00
_cell.angle_gamma   90.00
#
_symmetry.space_group_name_H-M   'P 1'
#
loop_
_entity.id
_entity.type
_entity.pdbx_description
1 polymer ?
#
loop_
_entity_poly.entity_id
_entity_poly.type
_entity_poly.pdbx_seq_one_letter_code
_entity_poly.pdbx_strand_id
1 'polypeptide(L)'
;MEQKNTDLGLDIDMDRTSGRVIGFLKYTFPGYVKGAALSLDDLSGQPFTGMPASHSATNSQERKLEKAWEKVEHNELRAVTVYQTILLCQKSPTYPYQQILLNKFVKKMPDWKIQPIVGYSNSQYYYKRKAALCEFAELLNSKKTKNGCLDIPDLIIEKEEEKPKKKAPEKSKSYDYRTVSGHLSD
;
A
#
# COMPACT_ATOMS: atom_id res chain seq x y z
N MET A 1 2.05 -24.01 7.68
CA MET A 1 2.39 -23.98 6.23
C MET A 1 2.48 -22.51 5.81
N GLU A 2 3.68 -21.96 5.85
CA GLU A 2 3.96 -20.61 5.34
C GLU A 2 3.94 -20.65 3.83
N GLN A 3 2.93 -20.04 3.22
CA GLN A 3 2.93 -19.79 1.78
C GLN A 3 3.86 -18.62 1.50
N LYS A 4 5.05 -18.92 0.98
CA LYS A 4 5.88 -17.96 0.26
C LYS A 4 5.08 -17.48 -0.96
N ASN A 5 4.47 -16.31 -0.83
CA ASN A 5 3.84 -15.61 -1.94
C ASN A 5 4.61 -14.32 -2.20
N THR A 6 5.72 -14.45 -2.90
CA THR A 6 6.32 -13.28 -3.55
C THR A 6 7.07 -13.74 -4.79
N ASP A 7 6.50 -13.44 -5.93
CA ASP A 7 7.07 -13.68 -7.27
C ASP A 7 8.37 -12.85 -7.52
N LEU A 8 8.69 -11.92 -6.62
CA LEU A 8 9.86 -11.02 -6.68
C LEU A 8 10.97 -11.37 -5.68
N GLY A 9 10.84 -12.42 -4.88
CA GLY A 9 11.87 -12.81 -3.91
C GLY A 9 12.09 -11.82 -2.74
N LEU A 10 11.28 -10.79 -2.62
CA LEU A 10 11.33 -9.81 -1.53
C LEU A 10 10.55 -10.35 -0.32
N ASP A 11 11.17 -10.32 0.86
CA ASP A 11 10.48 -10.65 2.11
C ASP A 11 9.68 -9.44 2.60
N ILE A 12 8.44 -9.34 2.13
CA ILE A 12 7.56 -8.19 2.36
C ILE A 12 6.95 -8.25 3.76
N ASP A 13 7.04 -7.16 4.51
CA ASP A 13 6.24 -6.94 5.71
C ASP A 13 4.79 -6.63 5.31
N MET A 14 3.94 -7.67 5.30
CA MET A 14 2.55 -7.56 4.88
C MET A 14 1.73 -6.58 5.75
N ASP A 15 2.02 -6.47 7.04
CA ASP A 15 1.28 -5.60 7.94
C ASP A 15 1.60 -4.13 7.68
N ARG A 16 2.86 -3.79 7.62
CA ARG A 16 3.33 -2.42 7.37
C ARG A 16 2.99 -1.99 5.94
N THR A 17 3.19 -2.86 4.94
CA THR A 17 2.85 -2.60 3.53
C THR A 17 1.35 -2.37 3.36
N SER A 18 0.51 -3.27 3.88
CA SER A 18 -0.95 -3.09 3.77
C SER A 18 -1.43 -1.80 4.44
N GLY A 19 -0.87 -1.43 5.59
CA GLY A 19 -1.16 -0.16 6.26
C GLY A 19 -0.82 1.05 5.39
N ARG A 20 0.37 1.06 4.76
CA ARG A 20 0.80 2.12 3.84
C ARG A 20 -0.11 2.22 2.61
N VAL A 21 -0.47 1.09 2.01
CA VAL A 21 -1.39 1.03 0.85
C VAL A 21 -2.77 1.55 1.22
N ILE A 22 -3.32 1.19 2.38
CA ILE A 22 -4.61 1.72 2.85
C ILE A 22 -4.55 3.24 2.95
N GLY A 23 -3.50 3.79 3.56
CA GLY A 23 -3.29 5.23 3.65
C GLY A 23 -3.23 5.90 2.27
N PHE A 24 -2.47 5.33 1.35
CA PHE A 24 -2.34 5.80 -0.02
C PHE A 24 -3.70 5.81 -0.76
N LEU A 25 -4.40 4.67 -0.79
CA LEU A 25 -5.68 4.54 -1.49
C LEU A 25 -6.81 5.38 -0.85
N LYS A 26 -6.72 5.65 0.45
CA LYS A 26 -7.74 6.42 1.17
C LYS A 26 -7.55 7.93 1.06
N TYR A 27 -6.30 8.41 1.01
CA TYR A 27 -5.99 9.84 1.11
C TYR A 27 -5.30 10.40 -0.13
N THR A 28 -4.31 9.70 -0.70
CA THR A 28 -3.52 10.19 -1.83
C THR A 28 -4.24 9.98 -3.16
N PHE A 29 -4.75 8.80 -3.42
CA PHE A 29 -5.45 8.48 -4.66
C PHE A 29 -6.66 9.38 -4.94
N PRO A 30 -7.57 9.67 -3.98
CA PRO A 30 -8.64 10.64 -4.20
C PRO A 30 -8.12 12.05 -4.50
N GLY A 31 -6.94 12.40 -4.01
CA GLY A 31 -6.27 13.66 -4.34
C GLY A 31 -5.90 13.75 -5.82
N TYR A 32 -5.39 12.67 -6.40
CA TYR A 32 -5.10 12.60 -7.84
C TYR A 32 -6.37 12.72 -8.67
N VAL A 33 -7.41 11.98 -8.33
CA VAL A 33 -8.72 12.03 -9.02
C VAL A 33 -9.30 13.45 -9.00
N LYS A 34 -9.31 14.08 -7.83
CA LYS A 34 -9.78 15.47 -7.68
C LYS A 34 -8.90 16.46 -8.45
N GLY A 35 -7.58 16.28 -8.40
CA GLY A 35 -6.61 17.14 -9.09
C GLY A 35 -6.67 17.04 -10.62
N ALA A 36 -7.17 15.91 -11.14
CA ALA A 36 -7.45 15.68 -12.55
C ALA A 36 -8.85 16.18 -12.99
N ALA A 37 -9.64 16.73 -12.07
CA ALA A 37 -11.05 17.08 -12.29
C ALA A 37 -11.93 15.90 -12.77
N LEU A 38 -11.53 14.67 -12.41
CA LEU A 38 -12.23 13.43 -12.73
C LEU A 38 -13.15 13.00 -11.56
N SER A 39 -14.18 12.23 -11.88
CA SER A 39 -14.88 11.39 -10.91
C SER A 39 -14.32 9.96 -10.93
N LEU A 40 -14.59 9.19 -9.87
CA LEU A 40 -14.20 7.76 -9.85
C LEU A 40 -14.96 6.94 -10.90
N ASP A 41 -16.13 7.42 -11.32
CA ASP A 41 -16.95 6.79 -12.37
C ASP A 41 -16.34 7.04 -13.76
N ASP A 42 -15.73 8.20 -13.99
CA ASP A 42 -15.06 8.53 -15.24
C ASP A 42 -13.87 7.61 -15.53
N LEU A 43 -13.17 7.13 -14.48
CA LEU A 43 -12.05 6.19 -14.61
C LEU A 43 -12.47 4.83 -15.18
N SER A 44 -13.74 4.46 -15.04
CA SER A 44 -14.26 3.16 -15.50
C SER A 44 -14.57 3.10 -16.99
N GLY A 45 -14.70 4.25 -17.67
CA GLY A 45 -15.24 4.35 -19.02
C GLY A 45 -14.31 4.86 -20.11
N GLN A 46 -13.12 5.36 -19.80
CA GLN A 46 -12.26 5.98 -20.81
C GLN A 46 -11.05 5.13 -21.22
N PRO A 47 -10.86 4.88 -22.54
CA PRO A 47 -9.55 4.56 -23.07
C PRO A 47 -8.66 5.80 -22.98
N PHE A 48 -7.47 5.69 -22.39
CA PHE A 48 -6.46 6.74 -22.37
C PHE A 48 -6.03 7.05 -23.81
N THR A 49 -6.57 8.10 -24.40
CA THR A 49 -6.15 8.63 -25.71
C THR A 49 -5.24 9.81 -25.46
N GLY A 50 -3.98 9.57 -25.72
CA GLY A 50 -2.81 10.41 -25.75
C GLY A 50 -2.93 11.93 -25.64
N MET A 51 -1.86 12.53 -25.13
CA MET A 51 -1.62 13.94 -24.87
C MET A 51 -2.01 14.90 -26.00
N PRO A 52 -2.63 16.05 -25.69
CA PRO A 52 -2.67 17.20 -26.60
C PRO A 52 -1.28 17.79 -26.79
N ALA A 53 -1.02 18.24 -28.03
CA ALA A 53 0.25 18.85 -28.42
C ALA A 53 0.52 20.18 -27.69
N SER A 54 1.78 20.39 -27.30
CA SER A 54 2.25 21.60 -26.61
C SER A 54 2.09 22.85 -27.47
N HIS A 55 1.47 23.90 -26.91
CA HIS A 55 1.43 25.23 -27.50
C HIS A 55 2.50 26.12 -26.85
N SER A 56 3.25 26.85 -27.68
CA SER A 56 4.26 27.82 -27.27
C SER A 56 3.59 29.08 -26.70
N ALA A 57 3.70 29.28 -25.42
CA ALA A 57 3.08 30.40 -24.72
C ALA A 57 4.03 31.61 -24.60
N THR A 58 3.56 32.78 -25.02
CA THR A 58 4.33 34.04 -25.05
C THR A 58 3.97 34.99 -23.88
N ASN A 59 2.91 34.72 -23.11
CA ASN A 59 2.37 35.62 -22.10
C ASN A 59 2.37 34.99 -20.70
N SER A 60 2.54 35.81 -19.68
CA SER A 60 2.60 35.33 -18.26
C SER A 60 1.31 34.65 -17.79
N GLN A 61 0.16 35.03 -18.34
CA GLN A 61 -1.14 34.39 -18.06
C GLN A 61 -1.24 33.01 -18.75
N GLU A 62 -0.76 32.90 -19.97
CA GLU A 62 -0.70 31.65 -20.72
C GLU A 62 0.20 30.64 -20.02
N ARG A 63 1.38 31.06 -19.52
CA ARG A 63 2.26 30.20 -18.72
C ARG A 63 1.62 29.68 -17.43
N LYS A 64 0.76 30.49 -16.78
CA LYS A 64 0.02 30.03 -15.60
C LYS A 64 -1.02 28.98 -15.96
N LEU A 65 -1.71 29.21 -17.09
CA LEU A 65 -2.72 28.29 -17.62
C LEU A 65 -2.05 26.97 -18.06
N GLU A 66 -0.94 27.05 -18.79
CA GLU A 66 -0.15 25.88 -19.22
C GLU A 66 0.28 25.01 -18.02
N LYS A 67 0.88 25.62 -16.99
CA LYS A 67 1.24 24.91 -15.75
C LYS A 67 0.03 24.29 -15.02
N ALA A 68 -1.13 24.94 -15.10
CA ALA A 68 -2.36 24.38 -14.54
C ALA A 68 -2.83 23.14 -15.31
N TRP A 69 -2.77 23.19 -16.64
CA TRP A 69 -3.10 22.05 -17.50
C TRP A 69 -2.13 20.88 -17.32
N GLU A 70 -0.81 21.15 -17.34
CA GLU A 70 0.21 20.12 -17.05
C GLU A 70 -0.06 19.40 -15.71
N LYS A 71 -0.47 20.15 -14.68
CA LYS A 71 -0.80 19.57 -13.40
C LYS A 71 -2.05 18.69 -13.45
N VAL A 72 -3.07 19.07 -14.22
CA VAL A 72 -4.29 18.27 -14.42
C VAL A 72 -3.94 16.96 -15.13
N GLU A 73 -3.24 17.03 -16.25
CA GLU A 73 -2.80 15.88 -17.05
C GLU A 73 -1.94 14.91 -16.21
N HIS A 74 -1.03 15.45 -15.40
CA HIS A 74 -0.17 14.66 -14.55
C HIS A 74 -0.97 13.93 -13.45
N ASN A 75 -1.97 14.58 -12.85
CA ASN A 75 -2.86 13.94 -11.89
C ASN A 75 -3.76 12.89 -12.54
N GLU A 76 -4.22 13.14 -13.78
CA GLU A 76 -5.00 12.17 -14.56
C GLU A 76 -4.18 10.90 -14.79
N LEU A 77 -2.95 11.04 -15.27
CA LEU A 77 -2.05 9.91 -15.51
C LEU A 77 -1.81 9.09 -14.25
N ARG A 78 -1.60 9.74 -13.08
CA ARG A 78 -1.47 9.08 -11.79
C ARG A 78 -2.76 8.35 -11.40
N ALA A 79 -3.91 9.02 -11.51
CA ALA A 79 -5.20 8.43 -11.16
C ALA A 79 -5.52 7.20 -12.02
N VAL A 80 -5.31 7.30 -13.33
CA VAL A 80 -5.47 6.19 -14.29
C VAL A 80 -4.51 5.06 -13.98
N THR A 81 -3.23 5.36 -13.68
CA THR A 81 -2.22 4.35 -13.32
C THR A 81 -2.63 3.55 -12.08
N VAL A 82 -3.08 4.23 -11.02
CA VAL A 82 -3.56 3.58 -9.78
C VAL A 82 -4.80 2.74 -10.07
N TYR A 83 -5.77 3.27 -10.80
CA TYR A 83 -7.00 2.54 -11.13
C TYR A 83 -6.73 1.30 -11.97
N GLN A 84 -5.91 1.42 -13.03
CA GLN A 84 -5.50 0.28 -13.85
C GLN A 84 -4.76 -0.77 -13.03
N THR A 85 -3.95 -0.36 -12.05
CA THR A 85 -3.29 -1.31 -11.15
C THR A 85 -4.29 -2.12 -10.33
N ILE A 86 -5.36 -1.48 -9.83
CA ILE A 86 -6.45 -2.22 -9.15
C ILE A 86 -7.09 -3.24 -10.10
N LEU A 87 -7.30 -2.86 -11.37
CA LEU A 87 -7.89 -3.77 -12.37
C LEU A 87 -6.98 -4.94 -12.75
N LEU A 88 -5.67 -4.81 -12.58
CA LEU A 88 -4.69 -5.88 -12.83
C LEU A 88 -4.60 -6.90 -11.68
N CYS A 89 -5.07 -6.57 -10.49
CA CYS A 89 -5.08 -7.50 -9.37
C CYS A 89 -5.94 -8.75 -9.68
N GLN A 90 -5.59 -9.87 -9.05
CA GLN A 90 -6.26 -11.15 -9.27
C GLN A 90 -7.77 -11.06 -9.09
N LYS A 91 -8.49 -11.75 -9.99
CA LYS A 91 -9.97 -11.73 -10.09
C LYS A 91 -10.59 -13.12 -9.97
N SER A 92 -9.89 -14.09 -9.43
CA SER A 92 -10.43 -15.45 -9.27
C SER A 92 -11.33 -15.56 -8.03
N PRO A 93 -12.24 -16.56 -7.96
CA PRO A 93 -13.02 -16.83 -6.74
C PRO A 93 -12.12 -17.09 -5.52
N THR A 94 -10.97 -17.72 -5.71
CA THR A 94 -9.99 -18.00 -4.64
C THR A 94 -9.21 -16.75 -4.23
N TYR A 95 -9.00 -15.81 -5.15
CA TYR A 95 -8.25 -14.58 -4.96
C TYR A 95 -9.03 -13.37 -5.51
N PRO A 96 -10.10 -12.92 -4.83
CA PRO A 96 -10.98 -11.85 -5.30
C PRO A 96 -10.40 -10.46 -5.01
N TYR A 97 -9.10 -10.29 -5.21
CA TYR A 97 -8.36 -9.10 -4.81
C TYR A 97 -8.83 -7.84 -5.52
N GLN A 98 -9.02 -7.93 -6.84
CA GLN A 98 -9.59 -6.83 -7.61
C GLN A 98 -10.96 -6.40 -7.06
N GLN A 99 -11.85 -7.37 -6.79
CA GLN A 99 -13.20 -7.08 -6.31
C GLN A 99 -13.19 -6.43 -4.92
N ILE A 100 -12.30 -6.89 -4.03
CA ILE A 100 -12.12 -6.30 -2.70
C ILE A 100 -11.67 -4.85 -2.82
N LEU A 101 -10.63 -4.58 -3.63
CA LEU A 101 -10.07 -3.24 -3.79
C LEU A 101 -11.04 -2.27 -4.46
N LEU A 102 -11.72 -2.68 -5.54
CA LEU A 102 -12.73 -1.86 -6.21
C LEU A 102 -13.88 -1.49 -5.27
N ASN A 103 -14.45 -2.48 -4.58
CA ASN A 103 -15.58 -2.22 -3.68
C ASN A 103 -15.16 -1.34 -2.50
N LYS A 104 -13.96 -1.55 -1.94
CA LYS A 104 -13.50 -0.81 -0.76
C LYS A 104 -13.08 0.62 -1.07
N PHE A 105 -12.26 0.83 -2.10
CA PHE A 105 -11.59 2.12 -2.32
C PHE A 105 -12.21 2.94 -3.45
N VAL A 106 -12.80 2.32 -4.46
CA VAL A 106 -13.47 3.03 -5.55
C VAL A 106 -14.95 3.26 -5.20
N LYS A 107 -15.68 2.19 -4.89
CA LYS A 107 -17.11 2.29 -4.49
C LYS A 107 -17.33 2.70 -3.04
N LYS A 108 -16.25 2.83 -2.24
CA LYS A 108 -16.28 3.25 -0.83
C LYS A 108 -17.23 2.44 0.05
N MET A 109 -17.40 1.14 -0.27
CA MET A 109 -18.27 0.24 0.49
C MET A 109 -17.65 -0.12 1.85
N PRO A 110 -18.44 -0.25 2.92
CA PRO A 110 -17.96 -0.75 4.20
C PRO A 110 -17.68 -2.26 4.13
N ASP A 111 -16.72 -2.75 4.93
CA ASP A 111 -16.26 -4.14 4.89
C ASP A 111 -17.38 -5.17 5.07
N TRP A 112 -18.35 -4.89 5.95
CA TRP A 112 -19.49 -5.78 6.20
C TRP A 112 -20.39 -6.00 4.98
N LYS A 113 -20.41 -5.07 4.01
CA LYS A 113 -21.11 -5.23 2.72
C LYS A 113 -20.27 -5.99 1.69
N ILE A 114 -18.94 -5.91 1.79
CA ILE A 114 -18.04 -6.56 0.84
C ILE A 114 -17.89 -8.06 1.16
N GLN A 115 -17.83 -8.42 2.44
CA GLN A 115 -17.67 -9.80 2.89
C GLN A 115 -18.65 -10.80 2.25
N PRO A 116 -19.98 -10.58 2.26
CA PRO A 116 -20.91 -11.50 1.62
C PRO A 116 -20.76 -11.54 0.09
N ILE A 117 -20.33 -10.45 -0.54
CA ILE A 117 -20.10 -10.39 -1.99
C ILE A 117 -18.97 -11.31 -2.42
N VAL A 118 -17.90 -11.38 -1.61
CA VAL A 118 -16.73 -12.22 -1.90
C VAL A 118 -16.84 -13.63 -1.30
N GLY A 119 -17.84 -13.90 -0.46
CA GLY A 119 -18.14 -15.23 0.07
C GLY A 119 -17.16 -15.73 1.14
N TYR A 120 -16.46 -14.84 1.86
CA TYR A 120 -15.51 -15.21 2.89
C TYR A 120 -16.01 -14.89 4.31
N SER A 121 -15.59 -15.70 5.29
CA SER A 121 -15.75 -15.39 6.70
C SER A 121 -14.98 -14.13 7.08
N ASN A 122 -15.31 -13.52 8.21
CA ASN A 122 -14.66 -12.28 8.67
C ASN A 122 -13.13 -12.40 8.70
N SER A 123 -12.58 -13.44 9.35
CA SER A 123 -11.13 -13.63 9.45
C SER A 123 -10.46 -13.85 8.10
N GLN A 124 -11.08 -14.68 7.24
CA GLN A 124 -10.58 -14.93 5.89
C GLN A 124 -10.61 -13.66 5.02
N TYR A 125 -11.67 -12.87 5.12
CA TYR A 125 -11.79 -11.61 4.40
C TYR A 125 -10.65 -10.64 4.75
N TYR A 126 -10.35 -10.45 6.04
CA TYR A 126 -9.26 -9.55 6.44
C TYR A 126 -7.90 -10.04 5.97
N TYR A 127 -7.66 -11.35 6.00
CA TYR A 127 -6.45 -11.94 5.44
C TYR A 127 -6.35 -11.70 3.93
N LYS A 128 -7.43 -12.00 3.16
CA LYS A 128 -7.47 -11.78 1.70
C LYS A 128 -7.34 -10.30 1.35
N ARG A 129 -7.95 -9.41 2.13
CA ARG A 129 -7.79 -7.96 1.95
C ARG A 129 -6.34 -7.52 2.12
N LYS A 130 -5.63 -8.04 3.14
CA LYS A 130 -4.22 -7.75 3.36
C LYS A 130 -3.36 -8.24 2.20
N ALA A 131 -3.59 -9.44 1.72
CA ALA A 131 -2.91 -10.00 0.56
C ALA A 131 -3.19 -9.18 -0.72
N ALA A 132 -4.44 -8.75 -0.93
CA ALA A 132 -4.82 -7.89 -2.06
C ALA A 132 -4.07 -6.55 -2.06
N LEU A 133 -3.87 -5.97 -0.88
CA LEU A 133 -3.13 -4.71 -0.73
C LEU A 133 -1.64 -4.89 -1.04
N CYS A 134 -1.04 -6.01 -0.65
CA CYS A 134 0.36 -6.31 -0.98
C CYS A 134 0.54 -6.54 -2.47
N GLU A 135 -0.31 -7.36 -3.11
CA GLU A 135 -0.29 -7.56 -4.56
C GLU A 135 -0.46 -6.24 -5.32
N PHE A 136 -1.37 -5.37 -4.87
CA PHE A 136 -1.51 -4.04 -5.45
C PHE A 136 -0.21 -3.23 -5.36
N ALA A 137 0.51 -3.26 -4.24
CA ALA A 137 1.77 -2.52 -4.08
C ALA A 137 2.85 -3.02 -5.06
N GLU A 138 2.96 -4.33 -5.26
CA GLU A 138 3.89 -4.96 -6.20
C GLU A 138 3.58 -4.56 -7.65
N LEU A 139 2.31 -4.69 -8.04
CA LEU A 139 1.85 -4.32 -9.38
C LEU A 139 2.01 -2.81 -9.66
N LEU A 140 1.78 -1.97 -8.63
CA LEU A 140 1.93 -0.52 -8.76
C LEU A 140 3.37 -0.13 -9.07
N ASN A 141 4.37 -0.76 -8.46
CA ASN A 141 5.78 -0.48 -8.75
C ASN A 141 6.14 -0.75 -10.22
N SER A 142 5.65 -1.86 -10.78
CA SER A 142 5.83 -2.16 -12.19
C SER A 142 5.05 -1.19 -13.09
N LYS A 143 3.80 -0.87 -12.72
CA LYS A 143 2.92 -0.05 -13.55
C LYS A 143 3.32 1.43 -13.58
N LYS A 144 3.74 2.01 -12.45
CA LYS A 144 4.20 3.39 -12.39
C LYS A 144 5.43 3.64 -13.25
N THR A 145 6.36 2.66 -13.31
CA THR A 145 7.54 2.73 -14.17
C THR A 145 7.15 2.70 -15.64
N LYS A 146 6.23 1.80 -16.04
CA LYS A 146 5.74 1.71 -17.43
C LYS A 146 5.01 2.96 -17.89
N ASN A 147 4.28 3.61 -17.01
CA ASN A 147 3.49 4.80 -17.31
C ASN A 147 4.26 6.12 -17.07
N GLY A 148 5.51 6.07 -16.63
CA GLY A 148 6.31 7.27 -16.35
C GLY A 148 5.88 8.06 -15.10
N CYS A 149 5.11 7.46 -14.20
CA CYS A 149 4.63 8.06 -12.95
C CYS A 149 5.58 7.76 -11.77
N LEU A 150 6.87 8.08 -11.89
CA LEU A 150 7.88 7.75 -10.88
C LEU A 150 7.69 8.50 -9.56
N ASP A 151 6.92 9.55 -9.55
CA ASP A 151 6.56 10.34 -8.38
C ASP A 151 5.46 9.72 -7.49
N ILE A 152 4.80 8.64 -7.95
CA ILE A 152 3.96 7.81 -7.09
C ILE A 152 4.88 7.08 -6.09
N PRO A 153 4.64 7.21 -4.77
CA PRO A 153 5.52 6.67 -3.75
C PRO A 153 5.60 5.14 -3.80
N ASP A 154 6.74 4.60 -3.37
CA ASP A 154 6.88 3.17 -3.11
C ASP A 154 6.07 2.78 -1.89
N LEU A 155 5.24 1.77 -2.05
CA LEU A 155 4.34 1.30 -1.00
C LEU A 155 4.84 0.05 -0.30
N ILE A 156 5.76 -0.69 -0.91
CA ILE A 156 6.34 -1.91 -0.34
C ILE A 156 7.25 -1.55 0.84
N ILE A 157 7.15 -2.32 1.90
CA ILE A 157 8.07 -2.30 3.03
C ILE A 157 8.63 -3.71 3.18
N GLU A 158 9.94 -3.82 3.06
CA GLU A 158 10.66 -5.07 3.30
C GLU A 158 10.72 -5.35 4.81
N LYS A 159 10.72 -6.63 5.18
CA LYS A 159 11.00 -7.02 6.55
C LYS A 159 12.43 -6.63 6.89
N GLU A 160 12.60 -5.89 7.96
CA GLU A 160 13.92 -5.66 8.53
C GLU A 160 14.44 -7.00 9.07
N GLU A 161 15.62 -7.45 8.61
CA GLU A 161 16.30 -8.57 9.25
C GLU A 161 16.45 -8.25 10.74
N GLU A 162 15.81 -9.04 11.60
CA GLU A 162 16.00 -8.91 13.04
C GLU A 162 17.49 -9.10 13.36
N LYS A 163 18.21 -7.99 13.57
CA LYS A 163 19.54 -8.06 14.16
C LYS A 163 19.39 -8.81 15.48
N PRO A 164 20.17 -9.89 15.72
CA PRO A 164 20.03 -10.68 16.93
C PRO A 164 20.13 -9.76 18.13
N LYS A 165 19.07 -9.67 18.93
CA LYS A 165 19.06 -8.91 20.19
C LYS A 165 20.22 -9.42 21.00
N LYS A 166 21.27 -8.58 21.19
CA LYS A 166 22.38 -8.87 22.12
C LYS A 166 21.72 -9.18 23.45
N LYS A 167 21.82 -10.45 23.88
CA LYS A 167 21.40 -10.88 25.24
C LYS A 167 22.08 -9.94 26.20
N ALA A 168 21.31 -9.23 27.02
CA ALA A 168 21.85 -8.45 28.12
C ALA A 168 22.67 -9.41 29.00
N PRO A 169 23.86 -9.00 29.50
CA PRO A 169 24.69 -9.84 30.35
C PRO A 169 23.87 -10.19 31.58
N GLU A 170 23.70 -11.49 31.79
CA GLU A 170 23.06 -12.08 32.97
C GLU A 170 23.82 -11.62 34.21
N LYS A 171 23.19 -10.78 35.03
CA LYS A 171 23.75 -10.36 36.32
C LYS A 171 23.83 -11.61 37.17
N SER A 172 25.06 -12.14 37.30
CA SER A 172 25.35 -13.19 38.28
C SER A 172 25.02 -12.67 39.69
N LYS A 173 23.98 -13.23 40.27
CA LYS A 173 23.69 -13.04 41.71
C LYS A 173 24.79 -13.75 42.48
N SER A 174 25.77 -12.98 42.97
CA SER A 174 26.69 -13.47 43.98
C SER A 174 25.88 -13.69 45.28
N TYR A 175 25.72 -14.96 45.65
CA TYR A 175 25.21 -15.34 46.97
C TYR A 175 26.34 -15.17 47.97
N ASP A 176 26.24 -14.13 48.81
CA ASP A 176 27.15 -13.88 49.91
C ASP A 176 26.75 -14.82 51.08
N TYR A 177 27.49 -15.92 51.24
CA TYR A 177 27.39 -16.78 52.41
C TYR A 177 28.12 -16.11 53.57
N ARG A 178 27.44 -15.24 54.36
CA ARG A 178 27.94 -14.85 55.66
C ARG A 178 27.70 -15.99 56.62
N THR A 179 28.76 -16.65 56.96
CA THR A 179 28.91 -17.60 58.07
C THR A 179 28.37 -17.01 59.36
N VAL A 180 27.31 -17.60 59.87
CA VAL A 180 26.88 -17.38 61.26
C VAL A 180 27.69 -18.32 62.15
N SER A 181 28.78 -17.83 62.71
CA SER A 181 29.49 -18.50 63.78
C SER A 181 28.70 -18.33 65.06
N GLY A 182 28.22 -19.50 65.60
CA GLY A 182 27.56 -19.55 66.83
C GLY A 182 28.50 -19.23 67.99
N HIS A 183 28.00 -18.54 68.99
CA HIS A 183 28.61 -18.45 70.32
C HIS A 183 27.70 -19.20 71.27
N LEU A 184 28.17 -20.37 71.71
CA LEU A 184 27.73 -21.05 72.90
C LEU A 184 28.58 -20.47 74.02
N SER A 185 27.94 -20.00 75.07
CA SER A 185 28.54 -19.85 76.41
C SER A 185 27.43 -19.89 77.44
N ASP A 186 27.55 -20.90 78.26
CA ASP A 186 27.15 -21.12 79.63
C ASP A 186 25.71 -20.82 80.05
#